data_a07545bca11539d4ee922658a23f1931
#
_entry.id   a07545bca11539d4ee922658a23f1931
#
_cell.length_a   1.000
_cell.length_b   1.000
_cell.length_c   1.000
_cell.angle_alpha   90.00
_cell.angle_beta   90.00
_cell.angle_gamma   90.00
#
_symmetry.space_group_name_H-M   'P 1'
#
loop_
_entity.id
_entity.type
_entity.pdbx_description
1 polymer ?
#
loop_
_entity_poly.entity_id
_entity_poly.type
_entity_poly.pdbx_seq_one_letter_code
_entity_poly.pdbx_strand_id
1 'polypeptide(L)'
;MAEERLIALGAGIETVKQLAERLDRSEDSVRSHAKEMRAQGRLKRSLRMDTEIEYVSDLAECSECGTPRMSVDSYGICDVCRDRQRLERYHEQAEKAFASMPHELRERSTAAHDVTRTIKDLPPIPPNTSGMDAFWSAKARDDYYVQLEEYELRKLRLDKDAVKQRKSKWLRKAREWRAARRG
;
A
#
# COMPACT_ATOMS: atom_id res chain seq x y z
N MET A 1 23.44 7.29 -37.84
CA MET A 1 23.02 5.86 -38.03
C MET A 1 23.96 4.87 -37.30
N ALA A 2 25.30 4.96 -37.45
CA ALA A 2 26.21 4.06 -36.72
C ALA A 2 26.18 4.25 -35.20
N GLU A 3 26.22 5.50 -34.71
CA GLU A 3 26.16 5.84 -33.28
C GLU A 3 24.85 5.36 -32.63
N GLU A 4 23.72 5.58 -33.27
CA GLU A 4 22.42 5.13 -32.77
C GLU A 4 22.35 3.62 -32.59
N ARG A 5 22.94 2.89 -33.51
CA ARG A 5 23.01 1.43 -33.43
C ARG A 5 23.87 0.95 -32.29
N LEU A 6 24.96 1.67 -31.99
CA LEU A 6 25.83 1.39 -30.85
C LEU A 6 25.14 1.72 -29.51
N ILE A 7 24.40 2.83 -29.44
CA ILE A 7 23.59 3.18 -28.27
C ILE A 7 22.49 2.11 -28.03
N ALA A 8 21.82 1.69 -29.09
CA ALA A 8 20.76 0.68 -28.98
C ALA A 8 21.29 -0.70 -28.55
N LEU A 9 22.48 -1.09 -29.03
CA LEU A 9 23.13 -2.34 -28.62
C LEU A 9 23.67 -2.31 -27.20
N GLY A 10 24.21 -1.16 -26.77
CA GLY A 10 24.73 -0.99 -25.41
C GLY A 10 23.65 -0.74 -24.36
N ALA A 11 22.44 -0.33 -24.76
CA ALA A 11 21.36 -0.02 -23.83
C ALA A 11 20.97 -1.24 -22.99
N GLY A 12 20.99 -1.05 -21.66
CA GLY A 12 20.74 -2.08 -20.65
C GLY A 12 21.93 -3.00 -20.34
N ILE A 13 23.06 -2.84 -21.06
CA ILE A 13 24.29 -3.62 -20.89
C ILE A 13 25.42 -2.72 -20.39
N GLU A 14 25.68 -1.63 -21.12
CA GLU A 14 26.76 -0.68 -20.83
C GLU A 14 26.22 0.53 -20.06
N THR A 15 27.10 1.13 -19.26
CA THR A 15 26.79 2.38 -18.57
C THR A 15 26.86 3.57 -19.54
N VAL A 16 26.26 4.70 -19.17
CA VAL A 16 26.37 5.93 -19.96
C VAL A 16 27.82 6.32 -20.19
N LYS A 17 28.66 6.17 -19.14
CA LYS A 17 30.11 6.47 -19.22
C LYS A 17 30.83 5.57 -20.21
N GLN A 18 30.59 4.25 -20.13
CA GLN A 18 31.20 3.28 -21.06
C GLN A 18 30.79 3.56 -22.51
N LEU A 19 29.51 3.93 -22.73
CA LEU A 19 29.01 4.31 -24.05
C LEU A 19 29.64 5.63 -24.54
N ALA A 20 29.79 6.60 -23.65
CA ALA A 20 30.42 7.89 -23.95
C ALA A 20 31.92 7.71 -24.35
N GLU A 21 32.67 6.93 -23.59
CA GLU A 21 34.03 6.57 -23.90
C GLU A 21 34.15 5.84 -25.26
N ARG A 22 33.27 4.87 -25.50
CA ARG A 22 33.29 4.10 -26.76
C ARG A 22 32.87 4.92 -27.99
N LEU A 23 32.05 5.94 -27.82
CA LEU A 23 31.57 6.82 -28.87
C LEU A 23 32.40 8.08 -29.05
N ASP A 24 33.41 8.30 -28.18
CA ASP A 24 34.19 9.53 -28.09
C ASP A 24 33.27 10.77 -27.97
N ARG A 25 32.30 10.70 -27.06
CA ARG A 25 31.28 11.73 -26.80
C ARG A 25 31.22 12.05 -25.31
N SER A 26 30.62 13.20 -24.99
CA SER A 26 30.26 13.47 -23.58
C SER A 26 29.07 12.64 -23.15
N GLU A 27 29.00 12.30 -21.86
CA GLU A 27 27.86 11.57 -21.28
C GLU A 27 26.52 12.28 -21.51
N ASP A 28 26.51 13.63 -21.43
CA ASP A 28 25.29 14.41 -21.68
C ASP A 28 24.83 14.33 -23.13
N SER A 29 25.77 14.26 -24.08
CA SER A 29 25.46 14.04 -25.48
C SER A 29 24.80 12.66 -25.67
N VAL A 30 25.37 11.61 -25.05
CA VAL A 30 24.82 10.25 -25.11
C VAL A 30 23.41 10.18 -24.48
N ARG A 31 23.23 10.83 -23.32
CA ARG A 31 21.92 10.91 -22.63
C ARG A 31 20.85 11.62 -23.48
N SER A 32 21.22 12.76 -24.07
CA SER A 32 20.32 13.55 -24.91
C SER A 32 19.91 12.76 -26.15
N HIS A 33 20.86 12.12 -26.82
CA HIS A 33 20.59 11.31 -28.00
C HIS A 33 19.73 10.07 -27.68
N ALA A 34 20.02 9.39 -26.57
CA ALA A 34 19.20 8.26 -26.12
C ALA A 34 17.76 8.69 -25.75
N LYS A 35 17.57 9.91 -25.20
CA LYS A 35 16.26 10.48 -24.93
C LYS A 35 15.47 10.70 -26.22
N GLU A 36 16.10 11.24 -27.26
CA GLU A 36 15.48 11.43 -28.58
C GLU A 36 15.11 10.09 -29.24
N MET A 37 16.03 9.12 -29.23
CA MET A 37 15.78 7.78 -29.75
C MET A 37 14.61 7.09 -29.03
N ARG A 38 14.46 7.33 -27.72
CA ARG A 38 13.33 6.81 -26.93
C ARG A 38 12.02 7.48 -27.31
N ALA A 39 12.02 8.81 -27.46
CA ALA A 39 10.85 9.57 -27.91
C ALA A 39 10.37 9.13 -29.28
N GLN A 40 11.29 8.68 -30.14
CA GLN A 40 11.01 8.13 -31.48
C GLN A 40 10.67 6.62 -31.48
N GLY A 41 10.60 5.98 -30.29
CA GLY A 41 10.35 4.55 -30.19
C GLY A 41 11.49 3.63 -30.66
N ARG A 42 12.67 4.20 -30.96
CA ARG A 42 13.85 3.50 -31.52
C ARG A 42 14.74 2.88 -30.44
N LEU A 43 14.59 3.30 -29.19
CA LEU A 43 15.31 2.75 -28.03
C LEU A 43 14.30 2.18 -27.02
N LYS A 44 14.30 0.85 -26.88
CA LYS A 44 13.38 0.13 -25.99
C LYS A 44 13.93 -0.04 -24.56
N ARG A 45 15.25 -0.07 -24.38
CA ARG A 45 15.92 -0.28 -23.09
C ARG A 45 16.50 1.03 -22.58
N SER A 46 16.52 1.20 -21.26
CA SER A 46 17.19 2.33 -20.60
C SER A 46 18.69 2.16 -20.64
N LEU A 47 19.42 3.27 -20.70
CA LEU A 47 20.87 3.27 -20.41
C LEU A 47 21.11 2.96 -18.94
N ARG A 48 22.16 2.21 -18.63
CA ARG A 48 22.58 2.04 -17.22
C ARG A 48 23.24 3.33 -16.72
N MET A 49 22.95 3.69 -15.47
CA MET A 49 23.60 4.80 -14.81
C MET A 49 24.98 4.35 -14.29
N ASP A 50 25.97 5.24 -14.33
CA ASP A 50 27.33 4.94 -13.88
C ASP A 50 27.47 4.87 -12.36
N THR A 51 26.55 5.50 -11.67
CA THR A 51 26.43 5.36 -10.22
C THR A 51 25.43 4.23 -9.96
N GLU A 52 25.87 3.15 -9.36
CA GLU A 52 25.02 2.30 -8.54
C GLU A 52 24.54 3.19 -7.39
N ILE A 53 23.55 4.04 -7.66
CA ILE A 53 22.83 4.71 -6.58
C ILE A 53 22.15 3.58 -5.86
N GLU A 54 22.74 3.16 -4.75
CA GLU A 54 22.12 2.18 -3.87
C GLU A 54 20.84 2.83 -3.35
N TYR A 55 19.71 2.22 -3.70
CA TYR A 55 18.45 2.68 -3.16
C TYR A 55 18.37 2.27 -1.70
N VAL A 56 18.38 3.26 -0.82
CA VAL A 56 18.13 3.06 0.60
C VAL A 56 16.66 3.27 0.84
N SER A 57 15.98 2.23 1.30
CA SER A 57 14.57 2.32 1.68
C SER A 57 14.40 3.13 2.96
N ASP A 58 13.49 4.10 2.95
CA ASP A 58 13.09 4.85 4.14
C ASP A 58 12.02 4.10 4.96
N LEU A 59 11.58 2.92 4.48
CA LEU A 59 10.58 2.12 5.17
C LEU A 59 11.20 1.29 6.29
N ALA A 60 10.51 1.25 7.43
CA ALA A 60 10.88 0.42 8.58
C ALA A 60 10.08 -0.89 8.57
N GLU A 61 10.73 -2.00 8.87
CA GLU A 61 10.04 -3.28 8.99
C GLU A 61 9.27 -3.36 10.32
N CYS A 62 7.99 -3.69 10.24
CA CYS A 62 7.15 -3.87 11.42
C CYS A 62 7.45 -5.20 12.10
N SER A 63 7.73 -5.16 13.41
CA SER A 63 8.04 -6.36 14.21
C SER A 63 6.88 -7.36 14.31
N GLU A 64 5.63 -6.91 14.13
CA GLU A 64 4.44 -7.76 14.26
C GLU A 64 4.02 -8.40 12.92
N CYS A 65 4.03 -7.64 11.82
CA CYS A 65 3.57 -8.15 10.52
C CYS A 65 4.70 -8.39 9.51
N GLY A 66 5.94 -8.01 9.81
CA GLY A 66 7.08 -8.18 8.91
C GLY A 66 7.01 -7.35 7.62
N THR A 67 6.05 -6.44 7.52
CA THR A 67 5.84 -5.65 6.30
C THR A 67 6.59 -4.32 6.41
N PRO A 68 7.28 -3.86 5.36
CA PRO A 68 7.84 -2.51 5.30
C PRO A 68 6.74 -1.45 5.44
N ARG A 69 6.95 -0.44 6.30
CA ARG A 69 5.97 0.59 6.66
C ARG A 69 6.63 1.97 6.73
N MET A 70 5.84 3.01 6.48
CA MET A 70 6.31 4.39 6.56
C MET A 70 6.77 4.77 7.97
N SER A 71 6.14 4.21 9.00
CA SER A 71 6.53 4.43 10.39
C SER A 71 6.19 3.25 11.28
N VAL A 72 7.02 3.06 12.30
CA VAL A 72 6.79 2.15 13.41
C VAL A 72 6.99 2.92 14.72
N ASP A 73 6.31 2.51 15.78
CA ASP A 73 6.46 3.12 17.11
C ASP A 73 7.75 2.63 17.82
N SER A 74 7.95 3.05 19.06
CA SER A 74 9.11 2.65 19.88
C SER A 74 9.21 1.14 20.16
N TYR A 75 8.14 0.39 19.92
CA TYR A 75 8.09 -1.07 20.01
C TYR A 75 8.26 -1.76 18.66
N GLY A 76 8.50 -1.00 17.60
CA GLY A 76 8.59 -1.51 16.24
C GLY A 76 7.25 -1.88 15.60
N ILE A 77 6.12 -1.45 16.16
CA ILE A 77 4.77 -1.81 15.68
C ILE A 77 4.22 -0.69 14.79
N CYS A 78 3.76 -1.04 13.59
CA CYS A 78 3.17 -0.09 12.65
C CYS A 78 1.72 0.30 13.04
N ASP A 79 1.24 1.42 12.48
CA ASP A 79 -0.11 1.92 12.71
C ASP A 79 -1.20 0.93 12.25
N VAL A 80 -0.97 0.15 11.21
CA VAL A 80 -1.91 -0.88 10.72
C VAL A 80 -2.12 -1.96 11.78
N CYS A 81 -1.04 -2.52 12.37
CA CYS A 81 -1.13 -3.52 13.42
C CYS A 81 -1.81 -2.96 14.66
N ARG A 82 -1.43 -1.75 15.06
CA ARG A 82 -2.04 -1.06 16.20
C ARG A 82 -3.54 -0.81 16.01
N ASP A 83 -3.96 -0.36 14.83
CA ASP A 83 -5.38 -0.15 14.54
C ASP A 83 -6.15 -1.46 14.39
N ARG A 84 -5.50 -2.56 13.93
CA ARG A 84 -6.08 -3.91 13.95
C ARG A 84 -6.38 -4.38 15.37
N GLN A 85 -5.42 -4.26 16.29
CA GLN A 85 -5.61 -4.58 17.71
C GLN A 85 -6.71 -3.71 18.37
N ARG A 86 -6.82 -2.44 17.96
CA ARG A 86 -7.91 -1.57 18.41
C ARG A 86 -9.26 -2.01 17.87
N LEU A 87 -9.32 -2.44 16.60
CA LEU A 87 -10.54 -2.95 15.99
C LEU A 87 -11.04 -4.22 16.70
N GLU A 88 -10.16 -5.14 17.03
CA GLU A 88 -10.49 -6.35 17.81
C GLU A 88 -11.13 -5.98 19.15
N ARG A 89 -10.53 -5.04 19.89
CA ARG A 89 -11.13 -4.54 21.15
C ARG A 89 -12.51 -3.91 20.93
N TYR A 90 -12.74 -3.21 19.83
CA TYR A 90 -14.07 -2.69 19.50
C TYR A 90 -15.06 -3.80 19.18
N HIS A 91 -14.64 -4.86 18.50
CA HIS A 91 -15.47 -6.05 18.27
C HIS A 91 -15.87 -6.71 19.57
N GLU A 92 -14.95 -7.01 20.47
CA GLU A 92 -15.25 -7.56 21.79
C GLU A 92 -16.26 -6.70 22.60
N GLN A 93 -16.06 -5.38 22.55
CA GLN A 93 -17.01 -4.47 23.21
C GLN A 93 -18.40 -4.48 22.56
N ALA A 94 -18.46 -4.61 21.23
CA ALA A 94 -19.72 -4.71 20.51
C ALA A 94 -20.43 -6.05 20.82
N GLU A 95 -19.69 -7.15 20.88
CA GLU A 95 -20.21 -8.46 21.30
C GLU A 95 -20.74 -8.47 22.72
N LYS A 96 -20.01 -7.88 23.66
CA LYS A 96 -20.48 -7.70 25.04
C LYS A 96 -21.79 -6.87 25.08
N ALA A 97 -21.87 -5.79 24.29
CA ALA A 97 -23.06 -4.99 24.18
C ALA A 97 -24.23 -5.78 23.56
N PHE A 98 -23.98 -6.61 22.56
CA PHE A 98 -24.97 -7.50 21.95
C PHE A 98 -25.44 -8.57 22.94
N ALA A 99 -24.53 -9.22 23.64
CA ALA A 99 -24.86 -10.23 24.65
C ALA A 99 -25.70 -9.67 25.80
N SER A 100 -25.52 -8.39 26.16
CA SER A 100 -26.31 -7.71 27.18
C SER A 100 -27.73 -7.33 26.74
N MET A 101 -28.09 -7.50 25.47
CA MET A 101 -29.42 -7.24 24.95
C MET A 101 -30.40 -8.35 25.34
N PRO A 102 -31.70 -8.02 25.56
CA PRO A 102 -32.75 -9.04 25.71
C PRO A 102 -32.81 -10.01 24.52
N HIS A 103 -33.12 -11.28 24.79
CA HIS A 103 -33.15 -12.35 23.80
C HIS A 103 -33.98 -12.00 22.56
N GLU A 104 -35.19 -11.51 22.75
CA GLU A 104 -36.12 -11.10 21.67
C GLU A 104 -35.54 -10.03 20.75
N LEU A 105 -34.74 -9.10 21.30
CA LEU A 105 -34.05 -8.07 20.50
C LEU A 105 -32.83 -8.61 19.78
N ARG A 106 -32.14 -9.60 20.37
CA ARG A 106 -30.99 -10.24 19.72
C ARG A 106 -31.41 -10.97 18.44
N GLU A 107 -32.47 -11.79 18.51
CA GLU A 107 -32.99 -12.53 17.35
C GLU A 107 -33.38 -11.59 16.19
N ARG A 108 -34.11 -10.49 16.47
CA ARG A 108 -34.46 -9.48 15.47
C ARG A 108 -33.26 -8.70 14.94
N SER A 109 -32.16 -8.69 15.67
CA SER A 109 -30.96 -7.93 15.29
C SER A 109 -29.98 -8.77 14.47
N THR A 110 -29.92 -10.08 14.65
CA THR A 110 -29.07 -10.99 13.83
C THR A 110 -29.49 -11.00 12.37
N ALA A 111 -30.80 -11.02 12.08
CA ALA A 111 -31.30 -10.98 10.70
C ALA A 111 -30.98 -9.70 9.91
N ALA A 112 -30.60 -8.61 10.59
CA ALA A 112 -30.34 -7.30 9.97
C ALA A 112 -28.86 -6.97 9.79
N HIS A 113 -27.93 -7.90 10.10
CA HIS A 113 -26.51 -7.57 10.27
C HIS A 113 -25.58 -7.93 9.12
N ASP A 114 -26.05 -8.64 8.09
CA ASP A 114 -25.22 -9.09 6.98
C ASP A 114 -24.90 -8.02 5.92
N VAL A 115 -25.22 -6.76 6.18
CA VAL A 115 -24.81 -5.66 5.31
C VAL A 115 -23.38 -5.22 5.68
N THR A 116 -22.42 -6.00 5.24
CA THR A 116 -21.01 -5.57 5.22
C THR A 116 -20.89 -4.40 4.23
N ARG A 117 -20.41 -3.26 4.72
CA ARG A 117 -19.96 -2.17 3.84
C ARG A 117 -18.69 -2.65 3.14
N THR A 118 -18.82 -3.17 1.95
CA THR A 118 -17.69 -3.50 1.09
C THR A 118 -17.03 -2.21 0.64
N ILE A 119 -15.72 -2.12 0.86
CA ILE A 119 -14.90 -1.08 0.25
C ILE A 119 -14.93 -1.35 -1.25
N LYS A 120 -15.31 -0.35 -2.03
CA LYS A 120 -15.29 -0.43 -3.50
C LYS A 120 -13.87 -0.39 -4.07
N ASP A 121 -12.95 0.15 -3.30
CA ASP A 121 -11.55 0.28 -3.71
C ASP A 121 -10.87 -1.10 -3.66
N LEU A 122 -10.23 -1.47 -4.74
CA LEU A 122 -9.37 -2.66 -4.79
C LEU A 122 -8.04 -2.37 -4.08
N PRO A 123 -7.42 -3.40 -3.45
CA PRO A 123 -6.08 -3.24 -2.92
C PRO A 123 -5.09 -2.91 -4.04
N PRO A 124 -4.01 -2.16 -3.76
CA PRO A 124 -2.98 -1.90 -4.74
C PRO A 124 -2.37 -3.22 -5.24
N ILE A 125 -2.03 -3.24 -6.52
CA ILE A 125 -1.44 -4.42 -7.17
C ILE A 125 0.08 -4.33 -7.03
N PRO A 126 0.77 -5.42 -6.62
CA PRO A 126 2.22 -5.46 -6.58
C PRO A 126 2.83 -5.08 -7.92
N PRO A 127 3.90 -4.26 -7.95
CA PRO A 127 4.51 -3.84 -9.19
C PRO A 127 5.17 -5.03 -9.91
N ASN A 128 5.04 -5.07 -11.22
CA ASN A 128 5.87 -5.94 -12.05
C ASN A 128 7.25 -5.31 -12.23
N THR A 129 8.23 -5.79 -11.51
CA THR A 129 9.62 -5.29 -11.57
C THR A 129 10.50 -6.03 -12.57
N SER A 130 9.94 -6.94 -13.36
CA SER A 130 10.67 -7.70 -14.37
C SER A 130 11.26 -6.76 -15.44
N GLY A 131 12.58 -6.80 -15.59
CA GLY A 131 13.30 -5.96 -16.55
C GLY A 131 13.62 -4.53 -16.06
N MET A 132 13.30 -4.18 -14.83
CA MET A 132 13.76 -2.96 -14.18
C MET A 132 15.18 -3.14 -13.63
N ASP A 133 15.97 -2.04 -13.57
CA ASP A 133 17.18 -2.05 -12.78
C ASP A 133 16.89 -2.11 -11.27
N ALA A 134 17.95 -2.38 -10.46
CA ALA A 134 17.81 -2.61 -9.04
C ALA A 134 17.21 -1.40 -8.29
N PHE A 135 17.64 -0.18 -8.66
CA PHE A 135 17.13 1.06 -8.05
C PHE A 135 15.63 1.24 -8.27
N TRP A 136 15.18 1.19 -9.53
CA TRP A 136 13.77 1.39 -9.87
C TRP A 136 12.88 0.25 -9.37
N SER A 137 13.41 -0.98 -9.35
CA SER A 137 12.72 -2.13 -8.78
C SER A 137 12.50 -1.97 -7.28
N ALA A 138 13.51 -1.49 -6.53
CA ALA A 138 13.40 -1.24 -5.10
C ALA A 138 12.41 -0.09 -4.82
N LYS A 139 12.57 1.04 -5.54
CA LYS A 139 11.66 2.18 -5.40
C LYS A 139 10.20 1.81 -5.70
N ALA A 140 9.93 1.04 -6.75
CA ALA A 140 8.58 0.61 -7.10
C ALA A 140 7.95 -0.28 -6.01
N ARG A 141 8.75 -1.11 -5.34
CA ARG A 141 8.28 -1.89 -4.18
C ARG A 141 7.93 -1.00 -3.00
N ASP A 142 8.76 -0.02 -2.69
CA ASP A 142 8.49 0.91 -1.59
C ASP A 142 7.23 1.74 -1.86
N ASP A 143 7.07 2.28 -3.06
CA ASP A 143 5.87 3.01 -3.49
C ASP A 143 4.60 2.12 -3.35
N TYR A 144 4.72 0.82 -3.65
CA TYR A 144 3.64 -0.15 -3.42
C TYR A 144 3.32 -0.33 -1.93
N TYR A 145 4.32 -0.48 -1.06
CA TYR A 145 4.08 -0.64 0.37
C TYR A 145 3.45 0.59 1.01
N VAL A 146 3.81 1.79 0.57
CA VAL A 146 3.16 3.04 1.00
C VAL A 146 1.67 3.04 0.62
N GLN A 147 1.35 2.71 -0.63
CA GLN A 147 -0.04 2.64 -1.09
C GLN A 147 -0.84 1.54 -0.37
N LEU A 148 -0.20 0.40 -0.10
CA LEU A 148 -0.81 -0.70 0.65
C LEU A 148 -1.14 -0.28 2.08
N GLU A 149 -0.23 0.42 2.75
CA GLU A 149 -0.43 0.93 4.11
C GLU A 149 -1.61 1.91 4.15
N GLU A 150 -1.66 2.87 3.23
CA GLU A 150 -2.78 3.81 3.12
C GLU A 150 -4.13 3.11 2.89
N TYR A 151 -4.16 2.10 2.03
CA TYR A 151 -5.35 1.30 1.77
C TYR A 151 -5.80 0.54 3.02
N GLU A 152 -4.89 -0.15 3.71
CA GLU A 152 -5.17 -0.91 4.92
C GLU A 152 -5.67 -0.01 6.06
N LEU A 153 -5.05 1.15 6.28
CA LEU A 153 -5.49 2.11 7.28
C LEU A 153 -6.89 2.67 6.97
N ARG A 154 -7.18 2.95 5.69
CA ARG A 154 -8.52 3.40 5.27
C ARG A 154 -9.56 2.31 5.55
N LYS A 155 -9.25 1.07 5.22
CA LYS A 155 -10.11 -0.08 5.47
C LYS A 155 -10.39 -0.24 6.96
N LEU A 156 -9.36 -0.24 7.80
CA LEU A 156 -9.49 -0.37 9.25
C LEU A 156 -10.32 0.77 9.87
N ARG A 157 -10.20 2.00 9.35
CA ARG A 157 -11.03 3.13 9.80
C ARG A 157 -12.51 2.90 9.50
N LEU A 158 -12.84 2.44 8.29
CA LEU A 158 -14.23 2.15 7.89
C LEU A 158 -14.82 1.01 8.72
N ASP A 159 -14.06 -0.07 8.93
CA ASP A 159 -14.48 -1.19 9.76
C ASP A 159 -14.71 -0.77 11.22
N LYS A 160 -13.80 0.03 11.77
CA LYS A 160 -13.93 0.59 13.13
C LYS A 160 -15.20 1.44 13.28
N ASP A 161 -15.48 2.30 12.31
CA ASP A 161 -16.67 3.15 12.35
C ASP A 161 -17.95 2.32 12.20
N ALA A 162 -17.95 1.28 11.37
CA ALA A 162 -19.06 0.35 11.24
C ALA A 162 -19.34 -0.39 12.56
N VAL A 163 -18.30 -0.90 13.23
CA VAL A 163 -18.43 -1.57 14.53
C VAL A 163 -18.95 -0.62 15.62
N LYS A 164 -18.41 0.61 15.69
CA LYS A 164 -18.88 1.63 16.63
C LYS A 164 -20.35 2.00 16.43
N GLN A 165 -20.77 2.20 15.18
CA GLN A 165 -22.18 2.49 14.83
C GLN A 165 -23.09 1.33 15.23
N ARG A 166 -22.66 0.08 14.97
CA ARG A 166 -23.39 -1.12 15.35
C ARG A 166 -23.59 -1.20 16.87
N LYS A 167 -22.51 -1.06 17.62
CA LYS A 167 -22.53 -1.03 19.10
C LYS A 167 -23.50 0.04 19.63
N SER A 168 -23.40 1.27 19.10
CA SER A 168 -24.26 2.39 19.52
C SER A 168 -25.74 2.11 19.23
N LYS A 169 -26.03 1.52 18.06
CA LYS A 169 -27.40 1.12 17.66
C LYS A 169 -27.96 0.05 18.61
N TRP A 170 -27.18 -0.94 19.00
CA TRP A 170 -27.60 -1.97 19.94
C TRP A 170 -27.88 -1.43 21.32
N LEU A 171 -26.99 -0.60 21.85
CA LEU A 171 -27.16 0.04 23.17
C LEU A 171 -28.40 0.96 23.20
N ARG A 172 -28.70 1.66 22.11
CA ARG A 172 -29.90 2.47 21.97
C ARG A 172 -31.15 1.60 22.00
N LYS A 173 -31.22 0.57 21.16
CA LYS A 173 -32.35 -0.36 21.13
C LYS A 173 -32.61 -1.02 22.49
N ALA A 174 -31.56 -1.42 23.20
CA ALA A 174 -31.68 -2.02 24.51
C ALA A 174 -32.24 -1.03 25.54
N ARG A 175 -31.91 0.26 25.46
CA ARG A 175 -32.47 1.31 26.33
C ARG A 175 -33.94 1.56 26.04
N GLU A 176 -34.30 1.72 24.78
CA GLU A 176 -35.70 1.92 24.34
C GLU A 176 -36.59 0.76 24.79
N TRP A 177 -36.14 -0.49 24.63
CA TRP A 177 -36.87 -1.68 25.05
C TRP A 177 -37.09 -1.72 26.58
N ARG A 178 -36.03 -1.37 27.37
CA ARG A 178 -36.17 -1.31 28.85
C ARG A 178 -37.13 -0.19 29.29
N ALA A 179 -37.09 0.94 28.60
CA ALA A 179 -37.99 2.05 28.90
C ALA A 179 -39.46 1.69 28.63
N ALA A 180 -39.76 1.02 27.51
CA ALA A 180 -41.10 0.58 27.12
C ALA A 180 -41.69 -0.47 28.08
N ARG A 181 -40.90 -1.19 28.88
CA ARG A 181 -41.38 -2.17 29.85
C ARG A 181 -41.50 -1.64 31.30
N ARG A 182 -41.09 -0.39 31.53
CA ARG A 182 -41.16 0.26 32.82
C ARG A 182 -42.41 1.18 32.93
N GLY A 183 -43.03 1.53 31.83
CA GLY A 183 -44.29 2.26 31.76
C GLY A 183 -45.45 1.33 31.53
#